data_8a3bee2ebdb4ea1f049b06ae3507a8a4
#
_entry.id   8a3bee2ebdb4ea1f049b06ae3507a8a4
#
_cell.length_a   1.000
_cell.length_b   1.000
_cell.length_c   1.000
_cell.angle_alpha   90.00
_cell.angle_beta   90.00
_cell.angle_gamma   90.00
#
_symmetry.space_group_name_H-M   'P 1'
#
loop_
_entity.id
_entity.type
_entity.pdbx_description
1 polymer ?
#
loop_
_entity_poly.entity_id
_entity_poly.type
_entity_poly.pdbx_seq_one_letter_code
_entity_poly.pdbx_strand_id
1 'polypeptide(L)'
;MNRTARYATFVVLAHAAVVFWHLVLVAKITPGLTEHQVLAATTAINLVPTVALVLLWTHFLRLGGFLLFLPLAVGLIIGGSEHFVTPGPLNVFYMATTPWLLPFRVTAVLLLVLEVSGCWIAIQAFRRVPFLQAEAKQ
;
A
#
# COMPACT_ATOMS: atom_id res chain seq x y z
N MET A 1 -18.16 -16.48 -4.08
CA MET A 1 -17.12 -15.58 -4.64
C MET A 1 -16.50 -14.76 -3.52
N ASN A 2 -15.18 -14.76 -3.36
CA ASN A 2 -14.47 -14.16 -2.22
C ASN A 2 -14.48 -12.61 -2.30
N ARG A 3 -15.40 -11.97 -1.56
CA ARG A 3 -15.54 -10.51 -1.54
C ARG A 3 -14.24 -9.82 -1.06
N THR A 4 -13.56 -10.42 -0.07
CA THR A 4 -12.31 -9.87 0.48
C THR A 4 -11.21 -9.82 -0.59
N ALA A 5 -11.04 -10.88 -1.37
CA ALA A 5 -10.05 -10.91 -2.46
C ALA A 5 -10.36 -9.85 -3.54
N ARG A 6 -11.64 -9.61 -3.86
CA ARG A 6 -12.02 -8.55 -4.82
C ARG A 6 -11.68 -7.15 -4.33
N TYR A 7 -11.98 -6.84 -3.06
CA TYR A 7 -11.63 -5.55 -2.48
C TYR A 7 -10.10 -5.40 -2.37
N ALA A 8 -9.39 -6.46 -1.97
CA ALA A 8 -7.93 -6.47 -1.95
C ALA A 8 -7.36 -6.21 -3.35
N THR A 9 -7.92 -6.83 -4.41
CA THR A 9 -7.49 -6.59 -5.79
C THR A 9 -7.61 -5.11 -6.16
N PHE A 10 -8.76 -4.50 -5.89
CA PHE A 10 -8.95 -3.09 -6.18
C PHE A 10 -7.94 -2.21 -5.43
N VAL A 11 -7.78 -2.43 -4.12
CA VAL A 11 -6.85 -1.63 -3.29
C VAL A 11 -5.41 -1.82 -3.73
N VAL A 12 -4.96 -3.05 -4.00
CA VAL A 12 -3.57 -3.31 -4.44
C VAL A 12 -3.29 -2.67 -5.79
N LEU A 13 -4.21 -2.77 -6.76
CA LEU A 13 -4.02 -2.13 -8.07
C LEU A 13 -4.04 -0.61 -7.98
N ALA A 14 -4.97 -0.04 -7.21
CA ALA A 14 -5.01 1.40 -6.99
C ALA A 14 -3.75 1.90 -6.27
N HIS A 15 -3.29 1.18 -5.23
CA HIS A 15 -2.06 1.48 -4.50
C HIS A 15 -0.85 1.45 -5.44
N ALA A 16 -0.71 0.41 -6.28
CA ALA A 16 0.40 0.31 -7.22
C ALA A 16 0.44 1.50 -8.19
N ALA A 17 -0.71 1.90 -8.74
CA ALA A 17 -0.80 3.05 -9.63
C ALA A 17 -0.46 4.37 -8.91
N VAL A 18 -0.94 4.56 -7.68
CA VAL A 18 -0.66 5.78 -6.90
C VAL A 18 0.80 5.82 -6.45
N VAL A 19 1.39 4.69 -6.00
CA VAL A 19 2.82 4.60 -5.66
C VAL A 19 3.70 4.97 -6.85
N PHE A 20 3.43 4.40 -8.03
CA PHE A 20 4.18 4.75 -9.23
C PHE A 20 4.14 6.25 -9.50
N TRP A 21 2.94 6.83 -9.52
CA TRP A 21 2.76 8.26 -9.78
C TRP A 21 3.39 9.14 -8.69
N HIS A 22 3.25 8.75 -7.43
CA HIS A 22 3.86 9.44 -6.30
C HIS A 22 5.39 9.47 -6.39
N LEU A 23 6.03 8.34 -6.72
CA LEU A 23 7.49 8.27 -6.89
C LEU A 23 7.99 9.09 -8.08
N VAL A 24 7.22 9.18 -9.17
CA VAL A 24 7.50 10.10 -10.28
C VAL A 24 7.50 11.55 -9.80
N LEU A 25 6.53 11.93 -8.95
CA LEU A 25 6.46 13.28 -8.38
C LEU A 25 7.61 13.53 -7.40
N VAL A 26 7.97 12.57 -6.55
CA VAL A 26 9.14 12.64 -5.67
C VAL A 26 10.40 12.90 -6.49
N ALA A 27 10.60 12.20 -7.61
CA ALA A 27 11.75 12.41 -8.49
C ALA A 27 11.78 13.80 -9.15
N LYS A 28 10.61 14.43 -9.36
CA LYS A 28 10.52 15.82 -9.86
C LYS A 28 10.82 16.88 -8.79
N ILE A 29 10.55 16.55 -7.52
CA ILE A 29 10.70 17.47 -6.38
C ILE A 29 12.09 17.34 -5.76
N THR A 30 12.61 16.12 -5.69
CA THR A 30 13.90 15.80 -5.07
C THR A 30 14.89 15.40 -6.16
N PRO A 31 15.81 16.29 -6.56
CA PRO A 31 16.82 15.95 -7.56
C PRO A 31 17.68 14.77 -7.12
N GLY A 32 17.91 13.83 -8.03
CA GLY A 32 18.83 12.70 -7.80
C GLY A 32 18.21 11.31 -7.98
N LEU A 33 16.89 11.18 -8.05
CA LEU A 33 16.24 9.93 -8.41
C LEU A 33 16.19 9.76 -9.93
N THR A 34 16.77 8.67 -10.42
CA THR A 34 16.67 8.29 -11.83
C THR A 34 15.39 7.51 -12.12
N GLU A 35 14.96 7.48 -13.40
CA GLU A 35 13.80 6.68 -13.81
C GLU A 35 13.93 5.20 -13.44
N HIS A 36 15.14 4.63 -13.54
CA HIS A 36 15.41 3.26 -13.12
C HIS A 36 15.20 3.04 -11.62
N GLN A 37 15.58 4.01 -10.78
CA GLN A 37 15.36 3.95 -9.34
C GLN A 37 13.88 4.04 -8.98
N VAL A 38 13.13 4.92 -9.66
CA VAL A 38 11.66 5.01 -9.51
C VAL A 38 11.01 3.68 -9.88
N LEU A 39 11.38 3.09 -11.01
CA LEU A 39 10.82 1.81 -11.45
C LEU A 39 11.19 0.67 -10.47
N ALA A 40 12.45 0.60 -10.04
CA ALA A 40 12.91 -0.40 -9.09
C ALA A 40 12.19 -0.28 -7.74
N ALA A 41 12.04 0.94 -7.21
CA ALA A 41 11.31 1.19 -5.97
C ALA A 41 9.84 0.82 -6.10
N THR A 42 9.16 1.21 -7.20
CA THR A 42 7.77 0.84 -7.46
C THR A 42 7.60 -0.67 -7.49
N THR A 43 8.50 -1.38 -8.18
CA THR A 43 8.45 -2.85 -8.27
C THR A 43 8.65 -3.48 -6.90
N ALA A 44 9.66 -3.04 -6.14
CA ALA A 44 9.97 -3.57 -4.81
C ALA A 44 8.79 -3.38 -3.82
N ILE A 45 8.20 -2.18 -3.79
CA ILE A 45 7.07 -1.85 -2.91
C ILE A 45 5.83 -2.69 -3.25
N ASN A 46 5.58 -2.97 -4.52
CA ASN A 46 4.37 -3.67 -4.96
C ASN A 46 4.52 -5.19 -5.07
N LEU A 47 5.74 -5.73 -4.99
CA LEU A 47 5.99 -7.17 -5.14
C LEU A 47 5.25 -7.99 -4.07
N VAL A 48 5.43 -7.65 -2.80
CA VAL A 48 4.82 -8.39 -1.68
C VAL A 48 3.28 -8.28 -1.69
N PRO A 49 2.67 -7.09 -1.87
CA PRO A 49 1.22 -6.97 -2.06
C PRO A 49 0.67 -7.79 -3.23
N THR A 50 1.42 -7.89 -4.34
CA THR A 50 1.00 -8.70 -5.49
C THR A 50 0.99 -10.20 -5.15
N VAL A 51 2.03 -10.70 -4.49
CA VAL A 51 2.08 -12.09 -4.00
C VAL A 51 0.95 -12.34 -3.00
N ALA A 52 0.73 -11.42 -2.06
CA ALA A 52 -0.37 -11.49 -1.11
C ALA A 52 -1.73 -11.59 -1.80
N LEU A 53 -1.92 -10.81 -2.87
CA LEU A 53 -3.15 -10.85 -3.66
C LEU A 53 -3.40 -12.23 -4.28
N VAL A 54 -2.37 -12.85 -4.88
CA VAL A 54 -2.48 -14.23 -5.41
C VAL A 54 -2.93 -15.20 -4.31
N LEU A 55 -2.33 -15.12 -3.12
CA LEU A 55 -2.68 -15.98 -1.99
C LEU A 55 -4.12 -15.76 -1.50
N LEU A 56 -4.61 -14.51 -1.53
CA LEU A 56 -5.99 -14.18 -1.16
C LEU A 56 -7.04 -14.78 -2.11
N TRP A 57 -6.66 -15.08 -3.35
CA TRP A 57 -7.52 -15.78 -4.30
C TRP A 57 -7.47 -17.32 -4.16
N THR A 58 -6.57 -17.84 -3.34
CA THR A 58 -6.44 -19.27 -3.02
C THR A 58 -7.04 -19.57 -1.63
N HIS A 59 -6.76 -20.77 -1.12
CA HIS A 59 -7.12 -21.16 0.25
C HIS A 59 -6.16 -20.61 1.34
N PHE A 60 -5.07 -19.92 0.95
CA PHE A 60 -4.09 -19.36 1.88
C PHE A 60 -4.47 -17.96 2.39
N LEU A 61 -5.73 -17.74 2.72
CA LEU A 61 -6.27 -16.42 3.11
C LEU A 61 -5.52 -15.76 4.28
N ARG A 62 -5.11 -16.54 5.29
CA ARG A 62 -4.36 -16.00 6.44
C ARG A 62 -2.99 -15.50 6.04
N LEU A 63 -2.25 -16.30 5.28
CA LEU A 63 -0.92 -15.93 4.80
C LEU A 63 -1.01 -14.73 3.85
N GLY A 64 -1.99 -14.74 2.93
CA GLY A 64 -2.26 -13.61 2.05
C GLY A 64 -2.62 -12.33 2.83
N GLY A 65 -3.47 -12.45 3.86
CA GLY A 65 -3.79 -11.33 4.75
C GLY A 65 -2.57 -10.80 5.50
N PHE A 66 -1.73 -11.66 6.06
CA PHE A 66 -0.49 -11.25 6.73
C PHE A 66 0.48 -10.55 5.79
N LEU A 67 0.73 -11.14 4.61
CA LEU A 67 1.63 -10.55 3.61
C LEU A 67 1.08 -9.27 2.99
N LEU A 68 -0.22 -9.06 2.98
CA LEU A 68 -0.80 -7.79 2.57
C LEU A 68 -0.68 -6.73 3.68
N PHE A 69 -0.92 -7.12 4.94
CA PHE A 69 -0.88 -6.22 6.09
C PHE A 69 0.51 -5.62 6.29
N LEU A 70 1.55 -6.44 6.28
CA LEU A 70 2.90 -6.03 6.67
C LEU A 70 3.44 -4.86 5.83
N PRO A 71 3.52 -4.93 4.48
CA PRO A 71 4.06 -3.83 3.68
C PRO A 71 3.20 -2.57 3.75
N LEU A 72 1.86 -2.71 3.81
CA LEU A 72 0.97 -1.55 3.90
C LEU A 72 1.06 -0.87 5.26
N ALA A 73 1.22 -1.61 6.36
CA ALA A 73 1.44 -1.04 7.68
C ALA A 73 2.80 -0.33 7.77
N VAL A 74 3.85 -0.90 7.17
CA VAL A 74 5.18 -0.27 7.08
C VAL A 74 5.11 1.01 6.24
N GLY A 75 4.44 0.97 5.08
CA GLY A 75 4.20 2.15 4.23
C GLY A 75 3.46 3.24 4.99
N LEU A 76 2.38 2.88 5.69
CA LEU A 76 1.59 3.80 6.52
C LEU A 76 2.42 4.47 7.61
N ILE A 77 3.28 3.72 8.30
CA ILE A 77 4.12 4.27 9.37
C ILE A 77 5.23 5.15 8.80
N ILE A 78 5.99 4.65 7.82
CA ILE A 78 7.13 5.39 7.26
C ILE A 78 6.64 6.55 6.40
N GLY A 79 5.79 6.29 5.41
CA GLY A 79 5.25 7.32 4.51
C GLY A 79 4.41 8.34 5.26
N GLY A 80 3.56 7.89 6.19
CA GLY A 80 2.79 8.77 7.05
C GLY A 80 3.68 9.67 7.91
N SER A 81 4.74 9.13 8.49
CA SER A 81 5.72 9.90 9.25
C SER A 81 6.45 10.93 8.38
N GLU A 82 7.00 10.53 7.24
CA GLU A 82 7.77 11.42 6.36
C GLU A 82 6.93 12.51 5.72
N HIS A 83 5.69 12.18 5.32
CA HIS A 83 4.86 13.13 4.58
C HIS A 83 4.05 14.06 5.48
N PHE A 84 3.75 13.67 6.72
CA PHE A 84 2.82 14.43 7.56
C PHE A 84 3.38 14.84 8.93
N VAL A 85 4.41 14.17 9.44
CA VAL A 85 4.91 14.40 10.81
C VAL A 85 6.33 14.99 10.80
N THR A 86 7.26 14.33 10.14
CA THR A 86 8.68 14.71 10.17
C THR A 86 8.95 15.91 9.26
N PRO A 87 9.48 17.05 9.77
CA PRO A 87 9.88 18.16 8.92
C PRO A 87 10.95 17.72 7.90
N GLY A 88 10.71 18.00 6.63
CA GLY A 88 11.63 17.59 5.57
C GLY A 88 11.15 17.97 4.17
N PRO A 89 11.95 17.70 3.14
CA PRO A 89 11.62 18.10 1.77
C PRO A 89 10.41 17.38 1.19
N LEU A 90 10.02 16.24 1.75
CA LEU A 90 8.85 15.46 1.36
C LEU A 90 7.63 15.67 2.27
N ASN A 91 7.73 16.56 3.26
CA ASN A 91 6.60 16.86 4.12
C ASN A 91 5.63 17.83 3.42
N VAL A 92 4.37 17.45 3.34
CA VAL A 92 3.31 18.18 2.61
C VAL A 92 3.06 19.60 3.16
N PHE A 93 3.46 19.89 4.41
CA PHE A 93 3.28 21.19 5.05
C PHE A 93 4.51 22.10 4.91
N TYR A 94 5.70 21.52 4.77
CA TYR A 94 6.98 22.26 4.74
C TYR A 94 7.59 22.38 3.35
N MET A 95 7.03 21.68 2.38
CA MET A 95 7.52 21.68 1.00
C MET A 95 7.40 23.07 0.36
N ALA A 96 8.44 23.49 -0.34
CA ALA A 96 8.45 24.72 -1.11
C ALA A 96 7.37 24.72 -2.19
N THR A 97 6.85 25.91 -2.54
CA THR A 97 5.83 26.05 -3.59
C THR A 97 6.42 25.70 -4.95
N THR A 98 5.92 24.62 -5.53
CA THR A 98 6.29 24.14 -6.87
C THR A 98 5.03 23.74 -7.65
N PRO A 99 5.07 23.67 -8.99
CA PRO A 99 3.94 23.16 -9.76
C PRO A 99 3.52 21.72 -9.38
N TRP A 100 4.41 20.96 -8.79
CA TRP A 100 4.21 19.56 -8.39
C TRP A 100 3.64 19.38 -6.99
N LEU A 101 3.53 20.47 -6.21
CA LEU A 101 3.11 20.44 -4.80
C LEU A 101 1.68 19.86 -4.65
N LEU A 102 0.73 20.34 -5.44
CA LEU A 102 -0.66 19.88 -5.33
C LEU A 102 -0.80 18.40 -5.75
N PRO A 103 -0.30 17.94 -6.91
CA PRO A 103 -0.30 16.53 -7.25
C PRO A 103 0.38 15.65 -6.21
N PHE A 104 1.50 16.09 -5.63
CA PHE A 104 2.21 15.37 -4.58
C PHE A 104 1.35 15.21 -3.32
N ARG A 105 0.72 16.29 -2.83
CA ARG A 105 -0.19 16.25 -1.68
C ARG A 105 -1.37 15.28 -1.90
N VAL A 106 -1.97 15.34 -3.08
CA VAL A 106 -3.07 14.46 -3.44
C VAL A 106 -2.63 12.99 -3.41
N THR A 107 -1.50 12.67 -4.01
CA THR A 107 -1.01 11.28 -4.01
C THR A 107 -0.58 10.81 -2.62
N ALA A 108 0.02 11.66 -1.78
CA ALA A 108 0.37 11.33 -0.40
C ALA A 108 -0.88 10.99 0.44
N VAL A 109 -1.95 11.79 0.31
CA VAL A 109 -3.24 11.51 0.99
C VAL A 109 -3.89 10.24 0.45
N LEU A 110 -3.86 10.02 -0.87
CA LEU A 110 -4.41 8.79 -1.47
C LEU A 110 -3.66 7.55 -1.00
N LEU A 111 -2.33 7.60 -0.88
CA LEU A 111 -1.53 6.51 -0.31
C LEU A 111 -1.97 6.20 1.12
N LEU A 112 -2.08 7.21 1.97
CA LEU A 112 -2.53 7.04 3.35
C LEU A 112 -3.89 6.32 3.42
N VAL A 113 -4.86 6.74 2.61
CA VAL A 113 -6.20 6.14 2.56
C VAL A 113 -6.16 4.70 2.06
N LEU A 114 -5.35 4.42 1.02
CA LEU A 114 -5.21 3.07 0.45
C LEU A 114 -4.50 2.11 1.41
N GLU A 115 -3.47 2.58 2.12
CA GLU A 115 -2.73 1.80 3.11
C GLU A 115 -3.62 1.45 4.31
N VAL A 116 -4.37 2.41 4.86
CA VAL A 116 -5.36 2.15 5.93
C VAL A 116 -6.43 1.17 5.46
N SER A 117 -6.98 1.38 4.26
CA SER A 117 -8.01 0.51 3.69
C SER A 117 -7.48 -0.91 3.46
N GLY A 118 -6.25 -1.02 2.96
CA GLY A 118 -5.59 -2.30 2.72
C GLY A 118 -5.27 -3.03 4.01
N CYS A 119 -4.79 -2.34 5.05
CA CYS A 119 -4.60 -2.91 6.38
C CYS A 119 -5.93 -3.45 6.95
N TRP A 120 -7.02 -2.70 6.81
CA TRP A 120 -8.34 -3.15 7.23
C TRP A 120 -8.79 -4.42 6.51
N ILE A 121 -8.65 -4.47 5.17
CA ILE A 121 -8.99 -5.65 4.37
C ILE A 121 -8.12 -6.86 4.78
N ALA A 122 -6.83 -6.64 5.00
CA ALA A 122 -5.90 -7.66 5.45
C ALA A 122 -6.30 -8.26 6.80
N ILE A 123 -6.70 -7.43 7.78
CA ILE A 123 -7.23 -7.87 9.07
C ILE A 123 -8.51 -8.68 8.88
N GLN A 124 -9.41 -8.26 8.00
CA GLN A 124 -10.63 -9.02 7.70
C GLN A 124 -10.33 -10.38 7.05
N ALA A 125 -9.33 -10.47 6.17
CA ALA A 125 -8.88 -11.71 5.59
C ALA A 125 -8.33 -12.67 6.67
N PHE A 126 -7.55 -12.12 7.60
CA PHE A 126 -6.98 -12.88 8.71
C PHE A 126 -8.05 -13.45 9.67
N ARG A 127 -9.12 -12.68 9.94
CA ARG A 127 -10.21 -13.04 10.84
C ARG A 127 -11.21 -14.06 10.25
N ARG A 128 -11.32 -14.15 8.92
CA ARG A 128 -12.33 -14.95 8.23
C ARG A 128 -12.02 -16.44 8.10
N VAL A 129 -11.07 -17.00 8.83
CA VAL A 129 -10.89 -18.46 8.82
C VAL A 129 -12.01 -19.09 9.62
N PRO A 130 -12.87 -19.93 9.01
CA PRO A 130 -14.00 -20.51 9.72
C PRO A 130 -13.51 -21.44 10.82
N PHE A 131 -14.09 -21.30 12.00
CA PHE A 131 -14.09 -22.32 13.05
C PHE A 131 -14.82 -23.63 12.62
N LEU A 132 -15.28 -23.71 11.37
CA LEU A 132 -16.17 -24.75 10.85
C LEU A 132 -15.52 -26.10 10.57
N GLN A 133 -14.26 -26.32 10.88
CA GLN A 133 -13.66 -27.66 10.78
C GLN A 133 -13.59 -28.43 12.09
N ALA A 134 -13.99 -27.84 13.21
CA ALA A 134 -13.99 -28.54 14.49
C ALA A 134 -15.22 -29.44 14.69
N GLU A 135 -16.35 -29.15 14.03
CA GLU A 135 -17.60 -29.94 14.18
C GLU A 135 -17.75 -31.12 13.22
N ALA A 136 -16.92 -31.20 12.18
CA ALA A 136 -16.99 -32.32 11.21
C ALA A 136 -16.18 -33.54 11.67
N LYS A 137 -15.68 -33.61 12.89
CA LYS A 137 -14.91 -34.72 13.47
C LYS A 137 -15.53 -35.29 14.75
N GLN A 138 -16.80 -35.02 15.02
CA GLN A 138 -17.62 -35.76 15.95
C GLN A 138 -18.69 -36.56 15.17
#